data_6f977f7c55acdbeb2bfb8c96a0d7abae
#
_entry.id   6f977f7c55acdbeb2bfb8c96a0d7abae
#
_cell.length_a   1.000
_cell.length_b   1.000
_cell.length_c   1.000
_cell.angle_alpha   90.00
_cell.angle_beta   90.00
_cell.angle_gamma   90.00
#
_symmetry.space_group_name_H-M   'P 1'
#
loop_
_entity.id
_entity.type
_entity.pdbx_description
1 polymer ?
#
loop_
_entity_poly.entity_id
_entity_poly.type
_entity_poly.pdbx_seq_one_letter_code
_entity_poly.pdbx_strand_id
1 'polypeptide(L)'
;HKASRMNEWYPQRGPRKTGRLSAIIKSPERWTAETPYLYKLHLTLQNAEGKVIEQAEQSVGFRTVEINKGQLLINGNPVRFRGVNRHEHDPRTARVMSEERMLQDILLMKQANINAVRTSHYPNVSRWYELCDSLGLYVMDEADIEEHGLRGTLASTPDWYAAFMDRAVRMAERDKNYPSIVMWSMGNESGYGPNFAAISAWLHDFDPTRPVHYEGAQGVDGNPDPKTVDVISRFYTRVKQEYLNPGIAEGEDKERAENARWERLLEIAERTNDDRPVMTSEYAHSMGNALG
;
A
#
# COMPACT_ATOMS: atom_id res chain seq x y z
N HIS A 1 -5.97 -22.07 21.30
CA HIS A 1 -7.31 -22.54 21.68
C HIS A 1 -8.15 -23.06 20.50
N LYS A 2 -8.36 -22.30 19.41
CA LYS A 2 -9.07 -22.80 18.21
C LYS A 2 -8.28 -23.90 17.49
N ALA A 3 -6.95 -23.77 17.40
CA ALA A 3 -6.09 -24.75 16.75
C ALA A 3 -6.03 -26.08 17.50
N SER A 4 -6.05 -26.05 18.82
CA SER A 4 -6.13 -27.24 19.68
C SER A 4 -7.43 -28.00 19.46
N ARG A 5 -8.57 -27.30 19.48
CA ARG A 5 -9.89 -27.91 19.22
C ARG A 5 -10.00 -28.53 17.83
N MET A 6 -9.47 -27.89 16.80
CA MET A 6 -9.48 -28.48 15.45
C MET A 6 -8.65 -29.75 15.35
N ASN A 7 -7.56 -29.89 16.13
CA ASN A 7 -6.82 -31.16 16.19
C ASN A 7 -7.58 -32.29 16.89
N GLU A 8 -8.38 -31.96 17.89
CA GLU A 8 -9.27 -32.92 18.56
C GLU A 8 -10.35 -33.45 17.59
N TRP A 9 -10.84 -32.60 16.69
CA TRP A 9 -11.88 -32.97 15.72
C TRP A 9 -11.32 -33.66 14.48
N TYR A 10 -10.05 -33.45 14.15
CA TYR A 10 -9.39 -34.01 12.96
C TYR A 10 -8.03 -34.64 13.32
N PRO A 11 -8.02 -35.70 14.11
CA PRO A 11 -6.78 -36.31 14.61
C PRO A 11 -5.85 -36.83 13.51
N GLN A 12 -6.38 -37.17 12.33
CA GLN A 12 -5.60 -37.61 11.17
C GLN A 12 -4.67 -36.51 10.59
N ARG A 13 -4.87 -35.26 10.95
CA ARG A 13 -3.97 -34.16 10.53
C ARG A 13 -2.72 -34.03 11.39
N GLY A 14 -2.60 -34.84 12.43
CA GLY A 14 -1.53 -34.80 13.40
C GLY A 14 -1.53 -33.56 14.29
N PRO A 15 -0.69 -33.51 15.31
CA PRO A 15 -0.57 -32.35 16.19
C PRO A 15 -0.04 -31.14 15.42
N ARG A 16 -0.69 -29.99 15.55
CA ARG A 16 -0.16 -28.74 15.01
C ARG A 16 1.08 -28.35 15.78
N LYS A 17 2.18 -28.17 15.07
CA LYS A 17 3.46 -27.70 15.61
C LYS A 17 3.54 -26.16 15.69
N THR A 18 2.42 -25.50 15.92
CA THR A 18 2.34 -24.04 15.98
C THR A 18 1.76 -23.60 17.31
N GLY A 19 2.45 -22.67 17.97
CA GLY A 19 1.96 -21.95 19.14
C GLY A 19 1.45 -20.57 18.75
N ARG A 20 0.43 -20.07 19.47
CA ARG A 20 -0.01 -18.70 19.36
C ARG A 20 0.16 -18.01 20.70
N LEU A 21 0.97 -16.97 20.72
CA LEU A 21 1.20 -16.11 21.88
C LEU A 21 0.49 -14.78 21.68
N SER A 22 0.00 -14.22 22.76
CA SER A 22 -0.56 -12.86 22.78
C SER A 22 -0.22 -12.18 24.09
N ALA A 23 0.09 -10.89 24.01
CA ALA A 23 0.32 -10.04 25.16
C ALA A 23 -0.33 -8.68 24.95
N ILE A 24 -0.72 -8.04 26.04
CA ILE A 24 -1.23 -6.66 26.02
C ILE A 24 -0.12 -5.75 26.50
N ILE A 25 0.30 -4.84 25.64
CA ILE A 25 1.24 -3.77 25.98
C ILE A 25 0.44 -2.53 26.33
N LYS A 26 0.55 -2.09 27.58
CA LYS A 26 -0.17 -0.89 28.07
C LYS A 26 0.55 0.38 27.68
N SER A 27 -0.17 1.33 27.07
CA SER A 27 0.31 2.66 26.70
C SER A 27 1.68 2.64 25.98
N PRO A 28 1.82 1.90 24.86
CA PRO A 28 3.08 1.86 24.17
C PRO A 28 3.41 3.22 23.54
N GLU A 29 4.70 3.51 23.41
CA GLU A 29 5.17 4.58 22.53
C GLU A 29 4.73 4.26 21.09
N ARG A 30 4.09 5.23 20.45
CA ARG A 30 3.48 5.01 19.15
C ARG A 30 4.44 5.37 18.01
N TRP A 31 4.47 4.54 17.02
CA TRP A 31 5.23 4.79 15.80
C TRP A 31 4.51 5.80 14.90
N THR A 32 5.24 6.80 14.41
CA THR A 32 4.84 7.69 13.31
C THR A 32 6.06 7.97 12.43
N ALA A 33 5.86 8.55 11.23
CA ALA A 33 6.97 8.99 10.39
C ALA A 33 7.81 10.11 11.02
N GLU A 34 7.25 10.86 11.98
CA GLU A 34 7.97 11.92 12.72
C GLU A 34 8.68 11.39 13.98
N THR A 35 8.11 10.36 14.58
CA THR A 35 8.64 9.70 15.79
C THR A 35 8.62 8.19 15.58
N PRO A 36 9.59 7.62 14.86
CA PRO A 36 9.58 6.21 14.45
C PRO A 36 10.06 5.29 15.56
N TYR A 37 9.30 5.22 16.65
CA TYR A 37 9.66 4.41 17.82
C TYR A 37 9.41 2.92 17.54
N LEU A 38 10.46 2.10 17.73
CA LEU A 38 10.41 0.66 17.52
C LEU A 38 10.78 -0.09 18.80
N TYR A 39 9.99 -1.09 19.10
CA TYR A 39 10.29 -2.11 20.11
C TYR A 39 11.02 -3.28 19.46
N LYS A 40 11.71 -4.07 20.29
CA LYS A 40 12.31 -5.34 19.90
C LYS A 40 11.56 -6.49 20.53
N LEU A 41 11.00 -7.35 19.69
CA LEU A 41 10.40 -8.61 20.11
C LEU A 41 11.46 -9.72 19.99
N HIS A 42 11.83 -10.30 21.11
CA HIS A 42 12.71 -11.45 21.15
C HIS A 42 11.89 -12.73 21.36
N LEU A 43 12.04 -13.67 20.47
CA LEU A 43 11.41 -14.99 20.54
C LEU A 43 12.49 -16.02 20.79
N THR A 44 12.27 -16.88 21.78
CA THR A 44 13.19 -17.98 22.11
C THR A 44 12.42 -19.29 22.11
N LEU A 45 12.81 -20.19 21.23
CA LEU A 45 12.30 -21.55 21.20
C LEU A 45 13.22 -22.45 22.06
N GLN A 46 12.62 -23.15 23.02
CA GLN A 46 13.33 -24.09 23.89
C GLN A 46 12.72 -25.49 23.76
N ASN A 47 13.56 -26.52 23.97
CA ASN A 47 13.08 -27.89 24.10
C ASN A 47 12.51 -28.15 25.51
N ALA A 48 12.06 -29.38 25.78
CA ALA A 48 11.47 -29.76 27.05
C ALA A 48 12.45 -29.67 28.24
N GLU A 49 13.76 -29.76 27.97
CA GLU A 49 14.84 -29.64 28.95
C GLU A 49 15.30 -28.21 29.18
N GLY A 50 14.65 -27.22 28.54
CA GLY A 50 14.99 -25.80 28.65
C GLY A 50 16.17 -25.35 27.80
N LYS A 51 16.72 -26.21 26.95
CA LYS A 51 17.81 -25.84 26.02
C LYS A 51 17.25 -25.00 24.89
N VAL A 52 17.86 -23.84 24.61
CA VAL A 52 17.53 -22.98 23.48
C VAL A 52 17.83 -23.69 22.17
N ILE A 53 16.82 -23.78 21.29
CA ILE A 53 16.90 -24.34 19.95
C ILE A 53 17.07 -23.25 18.91
N GLU A 54 16.30 -22.16 19.05
CA GLU A 54 16.27 -21.07 18.10
C GLU A 54 15.95 -19.75 18.80
N GLN A 55 16.48 -18.67 18.27
CA GLN A 55 16.12 -17.31 18.67
C GLN A 55 15.82 -16.49 17.42
N ALA A 56 14.79 -15.66 17.51
CA ALA A 56 14.43 -14.70 16.47
C ALA A 56 14.18 -13.33 17.10
N GLU A 57 14.53 -12.28 16.38
CA GLU A 57 14.25 -10.90 16.74
C GLU A 57 13.41 -10.24 15.66
N GLN A 58 12.41 -9.46 16.06
CA GLN A 58 11.56 -8.67 15.18
C GLN A 58 11.42 -7.27 15.73
N SER A 59 11.60 -6.26 14.87
CA SER A 59 11.22 -4.88 15.20
C SER A 59 9.70 -4.73 15.14
N VAL A 60 9.11 -4.05 16.11
CA VAL A 60 7.67 -3.84 16.22
C VAL A 60 7.37 -2.37 16.51
N GLY A 61 6.54 -1.76 15.69
CA GLY A 61 5.99 -0.42 15.93
C GLY A 61 4.49 -0.49 16.20
N PHE A 62 4.02 0.21 17.22
CA PHE A 62 2.60 0.29 17.55
C PHE A 62 1.99 1.53 16.91
N ARG A 63 1.00 1.34 16.06
CA ARG A 63 0.23 2.41 15.45
C ARG A 63 -1.18 1.97 15.11
N THR A 64 -2.10 2.91 14.95
CA THR A 64 -3.40 2.70 14.30
C THR A 64 -3.45 3.46 12.99
N VAL A 65 -4.16 2.90 12.01
CA VAL A 65 -4.52 3.57 10.76
C VAL A 65 -6.01 3.52 10.62
N GLU A 66 -6.64 4.65 10.42
CA GLU A 66 -8.10 4.77 10.38
C GLU A 66 -8.53 5.76 9.29
N ILE A 67 -9.69 5.51 8.70
CA ILE A 67 -10.37 6.48 7.85
C ILE A 67 -11.60 6.98 8.59
N ASN A 68 -11.69 8.28 8.77
CA ASN A 68 -12.82 8.91 9.43
C ASN A 68 -13.17 10.24 8.77
N LYS A 69 -14.42 10.40 8.34
CA LYS A 69 -14.95 11.62 7.73
C LYS A 69 -14.07 12.16 6.59
N GLY A 70 -13.71 11.30 5.66
CA GLY A 70 -12.88 11.66 4.51
C GLY A 70 -11.40 11.91 4.83
N GLN A 71 -10.94 11.59 6.02
CA GLN A 71 -9.56 11.80 6.45
C GLN A 71 -8.88 10.48 6.80
N LEU A 72 -7.62 10.34 6.40
CA LEU A 72 -6.74 9.30 6.89
C LEU A 72 -6.12 9.75 8.21
N LEU A 73 -6.25 8.91 9.23
CA LEU A 73 -5.73 9.17 10.57
C LEU A 73 -4.64 8.15 10.91
N ILE A 74 -3.53 8.64 11.46
CA ILE A 74 -2.51 7.80 12.10
C ILE A 74 -2.52 8.11 13.59
N ASN A 75 -2.75 7.09 14.40
CA ASN A 75 -2.88 7.23 15.86
C ASN A 75 -3.95 8.26 16.28
N GLY A 76 -5.04 8.34 15.52
CA GLY A 76 -6.14 9.27 15.76
C GLY A 76 -5.90 10.71 15.27
N ASN A 77 -4.74 11.02 14.67
CA ASN A 77 -4.43 12.34 14.15
C ASN A 77 -4.49 12.34 12.61
N PRO A 78 -5.14 13.36 12.01
CA PRO A 78 -5.17 13.48 10.55
C PRO A 78 -3.76 13.62 9.98
N VAL A 79 -3.46 12.82 8.97
CA VAL A 79 -2.17 12.87 8.27
C VAL A 79 -2.39 13.23 6.81
N ARG A 80 -1.58 14.16 6.33
CA ARG A 80 -1.50 14.49 4.92
C ARG A 80 -0.23 13.89 4.34
N PHE A 81 -0.38 12.99 3.38
CA PHE A 81 0.76 12.46 2.65
C PHE A 81 1.34 13.53 1.71
N ARG A 82 2.63 13.76 1.86
CA ARG A 82 3.48 14.45 0.90
C ARG A 82 4.43 13.39 0.38
N GLY A 83 3.97 12.67 -0.63
CA GLY A 83 4.60 11.45 -1.06
C GLY A 83 5.24 11.56 -2.44
N VAL A 84 6.05 10.57 -2.75
CA VAL A 84 6.61 10.31 -4.08
C VAL A 84 6.46 8.83 -4.42
N ASN A 85 6.50 8.52 -5.71
CA ASN A 85 6.65 7.16 -6.20
C ASN A 85 8.13 6.82 -6.32
N ARG A 86 8.49 5.59 -5.96
CA ARG A 86 9.86 5.12 -6.02
C ARG A 86 9.95 3.78 -6.74
N HIS A 87 10.82 3.72 -7.73
CA HIS A 87 11.28 2.47 -8.32
C HIS A 87 12.57 1.99 -7.65
N GLU A 88 12.71 0.67 -7.47
CA GLU A 88 14.01 0.08 -7.16
C GLU A 88 14.84 0.02 -8.45
N HIS A 89 15.55 1.10 -8.72
CA HIS A 89 16.36 1.23 -9.92
C HIS A 89 17.60 2.06 -9.63
N ASP A 90 18.76 1.51 -9.97
CA ASP A 90 20.05 2.19 -9.91
C ASP A 90 20.67 2.23 -11.31
N PRO A 91 21.27 3.35 -11.74
CA PRO A 91 21.81 3.48 -13.10
C PRO A 91 22.97 2.54 -13.41
N ARG A 92 23.60 1.93 -12.40
CA ARG A 92 24.74 1.03 -12.56
C ARG A 92 24.38 -0.43 -12.38
N THR A 93 23.47 -0.71 -11.42
CA THR A 93 23.15 -2.06 -10.98
C THR A 93 21.72 -2.47 -11.30
N ALA A 94 20.99 -1.63 -12.03
CA ALA A 94 19.59 -1.82 -12.41
C ALA A 94 18.71 -2.07 -11.18
N ARG A 95 18.09 -3.23 -11.05
CA ARG A 95 17.19 -3.56 -9.94
C ARG A 95 17.87 -4.06 -8.67
N VAL A 96 19.19 -4.12 -8.64
CA VAL A 96 19.96 -4.50 -7.44
C VAL A 96 20.29 -3.25 -6.65
N MET A 97 19.55 -3.00 -5.58
CA MET A 97 19.70 -1.82 -4.73
C MET A 97 20.69 -2.07 -3.61
N SER A 98 21.68 -1.19 -3.48
CA SER A 98 22.52 -1.17 -2.28
C SER A 98 21.82 -0.48 -1.11
N GLU A 99 22.23 -0.80 0.11
CA GLU A 99 21.71 -0.14 1.31
C GLU A 99 22.02 1.37 1.29
N GLU A 100 23.22 1.76 0.83
CA GLU A 100 23.60 3.17 0.73
C GLU A 100 22.67 3.93 -0.22
N ARG A 101 22.26 3.32 -1.34
CA ARG A 101 21.33 3.95 -2.27
C ARG A 101 19.94 4.11 -1.64
N MET A 102 19.43 3.08 -0.99
CA MET A 102 18.14 3.15 -0.28
C MET A 102 18.16 4.22 0.81
N LEU A 103 19.23 4.28 1.60
CA LEU A 103 19.42 5.30 2.62
C LEU A 103 19.49 6.71 2.02
N GLN A 104 20.21 6.88 0.92
CA GLN A 104 20.29 8.15 0.20
C GLN A 104 18.90 8.61 -0.27
N ASP A 105 18.09 7.71 -0.85
CA ASP A 105 16.73 8.01 -1.29
C ASP A 105 15.88 8.51 -0.11
N ILE A 106 15.91 7.83 1.03
CA ILE A 106 15.16 8.23 2.22
C ILE A 106 15.62 9.59 2.75
N LEU A 107 16.93 9.81 2.83
CA LEU A 107 17.48 11.08 3.31
C LEU A 107 17.09 12.26 2.41
N LEU A 108 17.11 12.07 1.09
CA LEU A 108 16.65 13.07 0.13
C LEU A 108 15.15 13.36 0.29
N MET A 109 14.33 12.33 0.48
CA MET A 109 12.90 12.49 0.75
C MET A 109 12.69 13.32 2.04
N LYS A 110 13.36 12.97 3.13
CA LYS A 110 13.24 13.68 4.41
C LYS A 110 13.72 15.14 4.29
N GLN A 111 14.82 15.40 3.59
CA GLN A 111 15.32 16.75 3.34
C GLN A 111 14.34 17.60 2.52
N ALA A 112 13.62 16.98 1.60
CA ALA A 112 12.56 17.61 0.81
C ALA A 112 11.21 17.69 1.54
N ASN A 113 11.15 17.33 2.83
CA ASN A 113 9.93 17.31 3.63
C ASN A 113 8.85 16.35 3.07
N ILE A 114 9.30 15.25 2.45
CA ILE A 114 8.48 14.15 2.00
C ILE A 114 8.33 13.17 3.17
N ASN A 115 7.10 12.75 3.46
CA ASN A 115 6.79 11.85 4.58
C ASN A 115 6.21 10.51 4.15
N ALA A 116 5.98 10.30 2.85
CA ALA A 116 5.36 9.08 2.32
C ALA A 116 6.02 8.64 1.01
N VAL A 117 5.97 7.34 0.75
CA VAL A 117 6.47 6.73 -0.49
C VAL A 117 5.54 5.61 -0.93
N ARG A 118 5.26 5.54 -2.24
CA ARG A 118 4.61 4.39 -2.88
C ARG A 118 5.69 3.54 -3.54
N THR A 119 5.67 2.24 -3.28
CA THR A 119 6.60 1.29 -3.90
C THR A 119 6.12 0.95 -5.31
N SER A 120 6.25 1.88 -6.22
CA SER A 120 5.79 1.75 -7.60
C SER A 120 6.74 0.83 -8.40
N HIS A 121 6.29 -0.24 -9.07
CA HIS A 121 4.95 -0.81 -9.03
C HIS A 121 5.09 -2.28 -8.61
N TYR A 122 5.77 -2.52 -7.51
CA TYR A 122 6.09 -3.84 -6.96
C TYR A 122 6.61 -3.72 -5.52
N PRO A 123 6.47 -4.77 -4.71
CA PRO A 123 7.05 -4.79 -3.37
C PRO A 123 8.57 -4.66 -3.43
N ASN A 124 9.13 -3.77 -2.61
CA ASN A 124 10.56 -3.55 -2.55
C ASN A 124 11.28 -4.63 -1.73
N VAL A 125 12.62 -4.60 -1.68
CA VAL A 125 13.39 -5.50 -0.82
C VAL A 125 13.10 -5.23 0.66
N SER A 126 13.15 -6.26 1.51
CA SER A 126 12.79 -6.15 2.94
C SER A 126 13.57 -5.06 3.67
N ARG A 127 14.84 -4.86 3.30
CA ARG A 127 15.68 -3.82 3.89
C ARG A 127 15.14 -2.40 3.69
N TRP A 128 14.45 -2.14 2.58
CA TRP A 128 13.77 -0.86 2.33
C TRP A 128 12.76 -0.55 3.44
N TYR A 129 11.90 -1.50 3.78
CA TYR A 129 10.88 -1.30 4.82
C TYR A 129 11.49 -1.15 6.22
N GLU A 130 12.56 -1.92 6.53
CA GLU A 130 13.29 -1.74 7.79
C GLU A 130 13.87 -0.34 7.93
N LEU A 131 14.39 0.23 6.84
CA LEU A 131 14.87 1.61 6.80
C LEU A 131 13.71 2.62 6.93
N CYS A 132 12.58 2.40 6.26
CA CYS A 132 11.38 3.21 6.42
C CYS A 132 10.84 3.16 7.85
N ASP A 133 10.85 1.98 8.48
CA ASP A 133 10.46 1.82 9.88
C ASP A 133 11.35 2.63 10.83
N SER A 134 12.66 2.59 10.62
CA SER A 134 13.63 3.20 11.52
C SER A 134 13.84 4.69 11.31
N LEU A 135 13.72 5.17 10.06
CA LEU A 135 13.92 6.56 9.69
C LEU A 135 12.63 7.37 9.58
N GLY A 136 11.49 6.70 9.59
CA GLY A 136 10.18 7.31 9.58
C GLY A 136 9.73 7.80 8.21
N LEU A 137 9.21 6.88 7.39
CA LEU A 137 8.42 7.16 6.20
C LEU A 137 7.15 6.33 6.22
N TYR A 138 6.02 6.91 5.86
CA TYR A 138 4.82 6.13 5.56
C TYR A 138 4.98 5.44 4.21
N VAL A 139 4.57 4.19 4.13
CA VAL A 139 4.68 3.38 2.92
C VAL A 139 3.30 2.96 2.45
N MET A 140 3.03 3.18 1.17
CA MET A 140 2.01 2.49 0.42
C MET A 140 2.71 1.34 -0.32
N ASP A 141 2.52 0.12 0.14
CA ASP A 141 3.14 -1.07 -0.43
C ASP A 141 2.28 -1.63 -1.55
N GLU A 142 2.89 -1.83 -2.73
CA GLU A 142 2.15 -2.15 -3.94
C GLU A 142 2.48 -3.53 -4.47
N ALA A 143 1.41 -4.29 -4.78
CA ALA A 143 1.53 -5.60 -5.41
C ALA A 143 2.06 -5.46 -6.85
N ASP A 144 2.90 -6.42 -7.25
CA ASP A 144 3.47 -6.49 -8.61
C ASP A 144 2.40 -6.94 -9.63
N ILE A 145 1.40 -6.07 -9.84
CA ILE A 145 0.32 -6.26 -10.80
C ILE A 145 0.23 -5.03 -11.68
N GLU A 146 0.70 -5.19 -12.90
CA GLU A 146 0.58 -4.18 -13.95
C GLU A 146 0.34 -4.83 -15.30
N GLU A 147 -0.76 -4.46 -15.94
CA GLU A 147 -1.13 -4.91 -17.28
C GLU A 147 -1.51 -3.74 -18.20
N HIS A 148 -0.82 -2.62 -18.07
CA HIS A 148 -1.16 -1.34 -18.71
C HIS A 148 -1.48 -1.48 -20.21
N GLY A 149 -0.73 -2.29 -20.95
CA GLY A 149 -0.96 -2.54 -22.37
C GLY A 149 -2.24 -3.32 -22.71
N LEU A 150 -2.81 -4.06 -21.74
CA LEU A 150 -4.00 -4.91 -21.93
C LEU A 150 -5.29 -4.33 -21.30
N ARG A 151 -5.16 -3.25 -20.53
CA ARG A 151 -6.27 -2.40 -20.02
C ARG A 151 -7.43 -3.19 -19.38
N GLY A 152 -7.13 -4.06 -18.44
CA GLY A 152 -8.14 -4.79 -17.66
C GLY A 152 -8.56 -6.12 -18.25
N THR A 153 -7.95 -6.56 -19.33
CA THR A 153 -8.23 -7.90 -19.92
C THR A 153 -7.90 -9.00 -18.92
N LEU A 154 -6.70 -8.96 -18.30
CA LEU A 154 -6.29 -9.98 -17.34
C LEU A 154 -7.03 -9.83 -16.01
N ALA A 155 -7.33 -8.61 -15.60
CA ALA A 155 -8.12 -8.31 -14.39
C ALA A 155 -9.54 -8.95 -14.45
N SER A 156 -10.06 -9.16 -15.66
CA SER A 156 -11.39 -9.72 -15.90
C SER A 156 -11.37 -11.19 -16.34
N THR A 157 -10.18 -11.78 -16.58
CA THR A 157 -10.04 -13.14 -17.06
C THR A 157 -9.83 -14.12 -15.89
N PRO A 158 -10.72 -15.12 -15.69
CA PRO A 158 -10.64 -16.03 -14.56
C PRO A 158 -9.32 -16.83 -14.48
N ASP A 159 -8.70 -17.15 -15.60
CA ASP A 159 -7.44 -17.91 -15.64
C ASP A 159 -6.28 -17.18 -14.97
N TRP A 160 -6.35 -15.85 -14.86
CA TRP A 160 -5.36 -15.01 -14.18
C TRP A 160 -5.60 -14.79 -12.70
N TYR A 161 -6.76 -15.23 -12.19
CA TYR A 161 -7.12 -15.07 -10.77
C TYR A 161 -6.01 -15.54 -9.82
N ALA A 162 -5.48 -16.73 -10.04
CA ALA A 162 -4.45 -17.30 -9.16
C ALA A 162 -3.15 -16.45 -9.17
N ALA A 163 -2.77 -15.89 -10.33
CA ALA A 163 -1.60 -15.05 -10.45
C ALA A 163 -1.77 -13.69 -9.73
N PHE A 164 -2.95 -13.10 -9.82
CA PHE A 164 -3.30 -11.87 -9.11
C PHE A 164 -3.28 -12.08 -7.59
N MET A 165 -3.96 -13.13 -7.12
CA MET A 165 -4.01 -13.47 -5.69
C MET A 165 -2.63 -13.79 -5.12
N ASP A 166 -1.82 -14.58 -5.82
CA ASP A 166 -0.48 -14.98 -5.34
C ASP A 166 0.41 -13.76 -5.08
N ARG A 167 0.38 -12.75 -5.96
CA ARG A 167 1.15 -11.51 -5.80
C ARG A 167 0.73 -10.72 -4.57
N ALA A 168 -0.56 -10.47 -4.41
CA ALA A 168 -1.08 -9.72 -3.27
C ALA A 168 -0.88 -10.46 -1.94
N VAL A 169 -1.13 -11.77 -1.92
CA VAL A 169 -0.95 -12.62 -0.74
C VAL A 169 0.52 -12.63 -0.31
N ARG A 170 1.46 -12.85 -1.24
CA ARG A 170 2.90 -12.86 -0.92
C ARG A 170 3.40 -11.52 -0.42
N MET A 171 2.96 -10.42 -1.01
CA MET A 171 3.27 -9.07 -0.51
C MET A 171 2.80 -8.92 0.94
N ALA A 172 1.51 -9.07 1.19
CA ALA A 172 0.95 -8.81 2.51
C ALA A 172 1.48 -9.78 3.59
N GLU A 173 1.65 -11.08 3.27
CA GLU A 173 2.21 -12.05 4.20
C GLU A 173 3.67 -11.77 4.57
N ARG A 174 4.48 -11.32 3.61
CA ARG A 174 5.89 -10.97 3.85
C ARG A 174 5.99 -9.68 4.66
N ASP A 175 5.17 -8.67 4.34
CA ASP A 175 5.42 -7.29 4.74
C ASP A 175 4.52 -6.79 5.89
N LYS A 176 3.55 -7.60 6.33
CA LYS A 176 2.58 -7.26 7.40
C LYS A 176 3.17 -6.71 8.70
N ASN A 177 4.42 -7.05 9.02
CA ASN A 177 5.04 -6.68 10.28
C ASN A 177 5.74 -5.31 10.26
N TYR A 178 5.81 -4.64 9.10
CA TYR A 178 6.42 -3.31 9.00
C TYR A 178 5.43 -2.22 9.39
N PRO A 179 5.67 -1.46 10.48
CA PRO A 179 4.77 -0.38 10.92
C PRO A 179 4.73 0.78 9.92
N SER A 180 5.76 1.00 9.13
CA SER A 180 5.80 2.02 8.08
C SER A 180 4.74 1.81 7.01
N ILE A 181 4.38 0.56 6.71
CA ILE A 181 3.32 0.25 5.76
C ILE A 181 1.97 0.61 6.37
N VAL A 182 1.33 1.63 5.83
CA VAL A 182 0.06 2.18 6.32
C VAL A 182 -1.08 1.97 5.32
N MET A 183 -0.80 1.47 4.13
CA MET A 183 -1.77 1.22 3.08
C MET A 183 -1.29 0.08 2.17
N TRP A 184 -2.19 -0.80 1.76
CA TRP A 184 -1.96 -1.80 0.74
C TRP A 184 -2.45 -1.29 -0.61
N SER A 185 -1.61 -1.35 -1.64
CA SER A 185 -1.99 -1.04 -3.02
C SER A 185 -2.04 -2.32 -3.85
N MET A 186 -3.15 -2.51 -4.56
CA MET A 186 -3.41 -3.77 -5.26
C MET A 186 -2.66 -3.89 -6.59
N GLY A 187 -2.10 -2.79 -7.10
CA GLY A 187 -1.37 -2.78 -8.38
C GLY A 187 -1.41 -1.42 -9.05
N ASN A 188 -1.05 -1.39 -10.33
CA ASN A 188 -0.94 -0.20 -11.15
C ASN A 188 -1.56 -0.38 -12.54
N GLU A 189 -2.29 0.63 -13.03
CA GLU A 189 -2.79 0.84 -14.41
C GLU A 189 -3.28 -0.41 -15.15
N SER A 190 -3.94 -1.32 -14.46
CA SER A 190 -4.37 -2.62 -14.97
C SER A 190 -5.88 -2.70 -15.25
N GLY A 191 -6.55 -1.56 -15.35
CA GLY A 191 -8.01 -1.51 -15.42
C GLY A 191 -8.65 -2.05 -14.13
N TYR A 192 -9.91 -2.44 -14.18
CA TYR A 192 -10.62 -2.99 -13.03
C TYR A 192 -11.44 -4.20 -13.42
N GLY A 193 -11.45 -5.22 -12.56
CA GLY A 193 -12.19 -6.45 -12.80
C GLY A 193 -12.32 -7.33 -11.55
N PRO A 194 -13.00 -8.48 -11.68
CA PRO A 194 -13.26 -9.41 -10.57
C PRO A 194 -12.01 -9.86 -9.82
N ASN A 195 -10.85 -9.95 -10.49
CA ASN A 195 -9.61 -10.36 -9.84
C ASN A 195 -9.15 -9.34 -8.80
N PHE A 196 -9.30 -8.03 -9.07
CA PHE A 196 -9.03 -6.98 -8.08
C PHE A 196 -10.05 -6.97 -6.94
N ALA A 197 -11.33 -7.21 -7.22
CA ALA A 197 -12.34 -7.33 -6.17
C ALA A 197 -12.04 -8.48 -5.21
N ALA A 198 -11.53 -9.60 -5.72
CA ALA A 198 -11.12 -10.74 -4.90
C ALA A 198 -9.88 -10.43 -4.04
N ILE A 199 -8.86 -9.75 -4.59
CA ILE A 199 -7.70 -9.28 -3.81
C ILE A 199 -8.16 -8.37 -2.68
N SER A 200 -9.00 -7.39 -2.99
CA SER A 200 -9.54 -6.46 -1.99
C SER A 200 -10.23 -7.20 -0.85
N ALA A 201 -11.15 -8.11 -1.17
CA ALA A 201 -11.85 -8.90 -0.16
C ALA A 201 -10.89 -9.69 0.73
N TRP A 202 -9.85 -10.28 0.13
CA TRP A 202 -8.84 -11.01 0.88
C TRP A 202 -8.00 -10.10 1.77
N LEU A 203 -7.55 -8.94 1.27
CA LEU A 203 -6.77 -7.97 2.06
C LEU A 203 -7.54 -7.45 3.27
N HIS A 204 -8.82 -7.11 3.10
CA HIS A 204 -9.67 -6.66 4.21
C HIS A 204 -9.91 -7.75 5.27
N ASP A 205 -9.99 -9.03 4.87
CA ASP A 205 -10.11 -10.15 5.82
C ASP A 205 -8.78 -10.45 6.51
N PHE A 206 -7.68 -10.41 5.77
CA PHE A 206 -6.34 -10.71 6.25
C PHE A 206 -5.80 -9.63 7.18
N ASP A 207 -5.93 -8.36 6.79
CA ASP A 207 -5.42 -7.20 7.54
C ASP A 207 -6.42 -6.03 7.55
N PRO A 208 -7.42 -6.08 8.42
CA PRO A 208 -8.40 -5.00 8.55
C PRO A 208 -7.82 -3.72 9.17
N THR A 209 -6.52 -3.66 9.45
CA THR A 209 -5.86 -2.53 10.10
C THR A 209 -5.24 -1.53 9.12
N ARG A 210 -5.23 -1.86 7.83
CA ARG A 210 -4.71 -0.99 6.76
C ARG A 210 -5.73 -0.82 5.65
N PRO A 211 -5.96 0.41 5.18
CA PRO A 211 -6.81 0.64 4.01
C PRO A 211 -6.21 0.05 2.73
N VAL A 212 -7.10 -0.25 1.80
CA VAL A 212 -6.76 -0.78 0.48
C VAL A 212 -6.90 0.32 -0.57
N HIS A 213 -5.87 0.45 -1.40
CA HIS A 213 -5.78 1.40 -2.51
C HIS A 213 -5.73 0.67 -3.85
N TYR A 214 -6.32 1.26 -4.85
CA TYR A 214 -6.09 0.97 -6.26
C TYR A 214 -6.71 2.07 -7.13
N GLU A 215 -5.92 2.73 -7.97
CA GLU A 215 -6.39 3.84 -8.79
C GLU A 215 -7.34 3.39 -9.92
N GLY A 216 -7.15 2.16 -10.43
CA GLY A 216 -7.99 1.62 -11.50
C GLY A 216 -9.42 1.26 -11.06
N ALA A 217 -9.72 1.24 -9.77
CA ALA A 217 -11.07 1.03 -9.25
C ALA A 217 -11.89 2.32 -9.36
N GLN A 218 -12.28 2.67 -10.59
CA GLN A 218 -12.99 3.91 -10.91
C GLN A 218 -14.44 3.62 -11.26
N GLY A 219 -15.32 4.48 -10.75
CA GLY A 219 -16.72 4.51 -11.18
C GLY A 219 -16.85 5.06 -12.59
N VAL A 220 -17.83 4.58 -13.33
CA VAL A 220 -18.14 5.02 -14.69
C VAL A 220 -19.50 5.76 -14.71
N ASP A 221 -19.67 6.66 -15.67
CA ASP A 221 -20.94 7.38 -15.90
C ASP A 221 -21.50 8.09 -14.65
N GLY A 222 -20.62 8.69 -13.85
CA GLY A 222 -21.02 9.42 -12.64
C GLY A 222 -21.30 8.57 -11.42
N ASN A 223 -21.11 7.25 -11.48
CA ASN A 223 -21.21 6.38 -10.33
C ASN A 223 -19.99 6.54 -9.41
N PRO A 224 -20.14 6.28 -8.09
CA PRO A 224 -19.02 6.27 -7.17
C PRO A 224 -18.04 5.14 -7.50
N ASP A 225 -16.79 5.32 -7.10
CA ASP A 225 -15.78 4.27 -7.19
C ASP A 225 -16.23 3.03 -6.41
N PRO A 226 -15.90 1.81 -6.89
CA PRO A 226 -16.23 0.58 -6.18
C PRO A 226 -15.77 0.60 -4.72
N LYS A 227 -16.56 0.03 -3.82
CA LYS A 227 -16.24 -0.07 -2.38
C LYS A 227 -15.15 -1.13 -2.08
N THR A 228 -14.49 -1.60 -3.09
CA THR A 228 -13.29 -2.46 -3.01
C THR A 228 -12.02 -1.67 -2.68
N VAL A 229 -12.08 -0.34 -2.69
CA VAL A 229 -11.01 0.55 -2.27
C VAL A 229 -11.51 1.51 -1.20
N ASP A 230 -10.62 1.85 -0.27
CA ASP A 230 -10.92 2.71 0.86
C ASP A 230 -10.55 4.17 0.63
N VAL A 231 -9.91 4.47 -0.50
CA VAL A 231 -9.54 5.81 -0.92
C VAL A 231 -9.94 6.05 -2.38
N ILE A 232 -10.38 7.27 -2.69
CA ILE A 232 -10.61 7.72 -4.07
C ILE A 232 -9.26 8.16 -4.62
N SER A 233 -8.76 7.49 -5.62
CA SER A 233 -7.45 7.78 -6.20
C SER A 233 -7.51 8.03 -7.69
N ARG A 234 -6.71 8.96 -8.14
CA ARG A 234 -6.52 9.27 -9.57
C ARG A 234 -5.06 9.59 -9.83
N PHE A 235 -4.68 9.48 -11.09
CA PHE A 235 -3.39 9.93 -11.59
C PHE A 235 -3.53 11.26 -12.30
N TYR A 236 -2.52 12.13 -12.19
CA TYR A 236 -2.35 13.37 -12.93
C TYR A 236 -3.56 14.30 -12.89
N THR A 237 -4.30 14.28 -11.80
CA THR A 237 -5.47 15.15 -11.62
C THR A 237 -5.07 16.60 -11.57
N ARG A 238 -5.82 17.43 -12.28
CA ARG A 238 -5.61 18.86 -12.31
C ARG A 238 -6.09 19.52 -11.02
N VAL A 239 -5.28 20.39 -10.47
CA VAL A 239 -5.63 21.14 -9.25
C VAL A 239 -6.56 22.30 -9.57
N LYS A 240 -6.38 22.93 -10.74
CA LYS A 240 -7.19 24.05 -11.22
C LYS A 240 -7.38 23.97 -12.72
N GLN A 241 -8.56 24.39 -13.16
CA GLN A 241 -8.96 24.37 -14.55
C GLN A 241 -8.08 25.27 -15.44
N GLU A 242 -7.66 26.41 -14.93
CA GLU A 242 -6.80 27.40 -15.60
C GLU A 242 -5.39 26.91 -15.96
N TYR A 243 -4.97 25.77 -15.41
CA TYR A 243 -3.68 25.12 -15.73
C TYR A 243 -3.79 24.02 -16.79
N LEU A 244 -4.96 23.91 -17.42
CA LEU A 244 -5.17 23.06 -18.59
C LEU A 244 -4.48 23.71 -19.78
N ASN A 245 -3.49 23.15 -20.37
CA ASN A 245 -2.82 23.60 -21.59
C ASN A 245 -2.99 25.11 -21.92
N PRO A 246 -1.99 25.95 -21.60
CA PRO A 246 -2.08 27.36 -21.95
C PRO A 246 -2.40 27.51 -23.45
N GLY A 247 -3.56 28.08 -23.80
CA GLY A 247 -3.95 28.30 -25.16
C GLY A 247 -5.04 27.40 -25.74
N ILE A 248 -5.54 26.43 -24.99
CA ILE A 248 -6.72 25.64 -25.36
C ILE A 248 -7.88 26.09 -24.48
N ALA A 249 -8.98 26.51 -25.11
CA ALA A 249 -10.18 26.93 -24.40
C ALA A 249 -10.79 25.74 -23.61
N GLU A 250 -11.37 26.07 -22.46
CA GLU A 250 -12.05 25.10 -21.62
C GLU A 250 -13.12 24.33 -22.40
N GLY A 251 -13.04 23.00 -22.36
CA GLY A 251 -13.99 22.13 -23.07
C GLY A 251 -13.61 21.77 -24.51
N GLU A 252 -12.51 22.29 -25.04
CA GLU A 252 -12.00 21.93 -26.37
C GLU A 252 -11.01 20.77 -26.34
N ASP A 253 -10.60 20.31 -25.17
CA ASP A 253 -9.78 19.09 -24.96
C ASP A 253 -10.58 17.78 -25.27
N LYS A 254 -11.59 17.88 -26.13
CA LYS A 254 -12.48 16.75 -26.49
C LYS A 254 -11.78 15.60 -27.23
N GLU A 255 -10.58 15.83 -27.73
CA GLU A 255 -9.87 14.83 -28.56
C GLU A 255 -9.15 13.72 -27.78
N ARG A 256 -9.13 13.79 -26.45
CA ARG A 256 -8.48 12.76 -25.65
C ARG A 256 -9.47 12.17 -24.66
N ALA A 257 -10.32 11.24 -25.14
CA ALA A 257 -11.13 10.37 -24.27
C ALA A 257 -10.27 9.64 -23.21
N GLU A 258 -8.98 9.51 -23.46
CA GLU A 258 -7.96 9.03 -22.52
C GLU A 258 -7.70 10.01 -21.36
N ASN A 259 -8.08 11.27 -21.51
CA ASN A 259 -7.93 12.34 -20.51
C ASN A 259 -9.17 12.50 -19.60
N ALA A 260 -10.12 11.58 -19.61
CA ALA A 260 -11.16 11.49 -18.58
C ALA A 260 -10.56 11.34 -17.13
N ARG A 261 -9.28 11.03 -17.05
CA ARG A 261 -8.46 11.05 -15.83
C ARG A 261 -8.27 12.46 -15.24
N TRP A 262 -8.71 13.50 -15.90
CA TRP A 262 -8.56 14.89 -15.50
C TRP A 262 -9.70 15.41 -14.63
N GLU A 263 -10.60 14.52 -14.21
CA GLU A 263 -11.62 14.88 -13.24
C GLU A 263 -10.96 15.34 -11.93
N ARG A 264 -11.49 16.39 -11.35
CA ARG A 264 -11.02 16.86 -10.06
C ARG A 264 -11.44 15.87 -8.98
N LEU A 265 -10.53 15.39 -8.18
CA LEU A 265 -10.81 14.41 -7.11
C LEU A 265 -11.93 14.87 -6.18
N LEU A 266 -11.93 16.15 -5.79
CA LEU A 266 -12.97 16.71 -4.92
C LEU A 266 -14.33 16.70 -5.58
N GLU A 267 -14.41 17.01 -6.88
CA GLU A 267 -15.67 16.98 -7.65
C GLU A 267 -16.24 15.56 -7.75
N ILE A 268 -15.38 14.54 -7.86
CA ILE A 268 -15.82 13.15 -7.84
C ILE A 268 -16.46 12.82 -6.49
N ALA A 269 -15.80 13.16 -5.39
CA ALA A 269 -16.30 12.91 -4.05
C ALA A 269 -17.61 13.65 -3.78
N GLU A 270 -17.70 14.92 -4.14
CA GLU A 270 -18.90 15.76 -3.99
C GLU A 270 -20.07 15.23 -4.83
N ARG A 271 -19.83 14.96 -6.12
CA ARG A 271 -20.85 14.48 -7.06
C ARG A 271 -21.43 13.12 -6.66
N THR A 272 -20.60 12.24 -6.15
CA THR A 272 -21.01 10.88 -5.76
C THR A 272 -21.39 10.76 -4.30
N ASN A 273 -21.32 11.86 -3.52
CA ASN A 273 -21.51 11.88 -2.07
C ASN A 273 -20.65 10.80 -1.37
N ASP A 274 -19.41 10.70 -1.77
CA ASP A 274 -18.44 9.71 -1.25
C ASP A 274 -17.59 10.36 -0.15
N ASP A 275 -17.58 9.75 1.02
CA ASP A 275 -16.90 10.24 2.22
C ASP A 275 -15.49 9.63 2.41
N ARG A 276 -15.00 8.89 1.41
CA ARG A 276 -13.63 8.37 1.42
C ARG A 276 -12.62 9.51 1.22
N PRO A 277 -11.40 9.40 1.79
CA PRO A 277 -10.35 10.35 1.49
C PRO A 277 -9.97 10.32 0.01
N VAL A 278 -9.58 11.47 -0.52
CA VAL A 278 -9.14 11.61 -1.90
C VAL A 278 -7.62 11.70 -1.98
N MET A 279 -7.03 11.10 -3.02
CA MET A 279 -5.58 11.03 -3.20
C MET A 279 -5.21 11.15 -4.68
N THR A 280 -4.14 11.88 -4.97
CA THR A 280 -3.44 11.77 -6.24
C THR A 280 -2.22 10.89 -5.98
N SER A 281 -2.27 9.63 -6.42
CA SER A 281 -1.18 8.67 -6.20
C SER A 281 -0.05 8.83 -7.23
N GLU A 282 -0.31 9.52 -8.35
CA GLU A 282 0.70 10.06 -9.27
C GLU A 282 0.29 11.48 -9.65
N TYR A 283 1.02 12.48 -9.17
CA TYR A 283 0.68 13.89 -9.43
C TYR A 283 1.47 14.50 -10.60
N ALA A 284 2.61 13.92 -10.95
CA ALA A 284 3.43 14.33 -12.08
C ALA A 284 4.14 13.12 -12.66
N HIS A 285 4.33 13.12 -13.98
CA HIS A 285 5.07 12.10 -14.70
C HIS A 285 6.11 12.76 -15.60
N SER A 286 7.35 12.36 -15.45
CA SER A 286 8.44 12.76 -16.33
C SER A 286 8.92 11.59 -17.16
N MET A 287 9.00 11.77 -18.48
CA MET A 287 9.55 10.79 -19.40
C MET A 287 11.07 10.95 -19.47
N GLY A 288 11.82 10.01 -18.88
CA GLY A 288 13.28 10.09 -18.78
C GLY A 288 13.75 11.30 -17.97
N ASN A 289 14.58 12.15 -18.54
CA ASN A 289 15.10 13.37 -17.91
C ASN A 289 14.31 14.64 -18.30
N ALA A 290 13.14 14.49 -18.89
CA ALA A 290 12.29 15.64 -19.22
C ALA A 290 11.64 16.22 -17.95
N LEU A 291 11.31 17.50 -18.00
CA LEU A 291 10.41 18.11 -17.03
C LEU A 291 9.00 17.56 -17.26
N GLY A 292 8.33 17.16 -16.19
CA GLY A 292 6.97 16.62 -16.23
C GLY A 292 5.91 17.66 -16.55
#